data_7554d768a98d28687f4c77c84f83b30f
#
_entry.id   7554d768a98d28687f4c77c84f83b30f
#
_cell.length_a   1.000
_cell.length_b   1.000
_cell.length_c   1.000
_cell.angle_alpha   90.00
_cell.angle_beta   90.00
_cell.angle_gamma   90.00
#
_symmetry.space_group_name_H-M   'P 1'
#
loop_
_entity.id
_entity.type
_entity.pdbx_description
1 polymer ?
#
loop_
_entity_poly.entity_id
_entity_poly.type
_entity_poly.pdbx_seq_one_letter_code
_entity_poly.pdbx_strand_id
1 'polypeptide(L)'
;MSTKRQKRERKQAQLAKENERSTLISFISFFIIAFLFFLWGSWLLPITDPVESNYALTAREMVESGDWMSPQIYGVYWYDKPIMVYWLLSLAYSALGFTDLAARLPAVLTGALSVTLLIWYLRRILKDNVVSIWAGVMLATSLECWVISHAIITDSILLLFTIPTMFSAYIGITENSKKHLVIAYAAAGLACLTKGPVGLVLPGLLLVIWCLSMKEPKTILRLFPWQGLLAFFAIVLPWYGGMYAIHGSDFINEFLGLHNVLRATSSEHPEDNHWYYYLILLPASLLPWAFVSFYEMKMRWKEKGAFYLFLMVWCWGTILFYTLMATKYVTYSYIAVIPAITFAAFGALRIRMGEKLPSILGGLGLLILMAALLVGTFRLKEGNWLVFYAVLAYGLFAYLIRWKANQYKRLTIISAVTASAFLCCISEGLPHFMMTRSAFEIDSAIQEEKGKHYFFLTYPASYSYYTGDIATRLLPDEPLLDQEKRDARWDKKSPIPTVNEDQFIEAAKASDRPSYLYVANGKAKFFAAWSLAPRFEKVESTKAGTIYRFVGTSDQ
;
A
#
# COMPACT_ATOMS: atom_id res chain seq x y z
N MET A 1 -15.75 1.73 59.65
CA MET A 1 -15.69 2.45 58.35
C MET A 1 -14.74 1.85 57.31
N SER A 2 -13.72 1.11 57.71
CA SER A 2 -12.67 0.50 56.85
C SER A 2 -13.21 -0.56 55.83
N THR A 3 -14.11 -1.45 56.26
CA THR A 3 -14.60 -2.60 55.46
C THR A 3 -15.50 -2.23 54.26
N LYS A 4 -16.28 -1.14 54.34
CA LYS A 4 -17.10 -0.66 53.21
C LYS A 4 -16.26 -0.01 52.10
N ARG A 5 -15.17 0.68 52.48
CA ARG A 5 -14.21 1.28 51.51
C ARG A 5 -13.43 0.21 50.77
N GLN A 6 -12.92 -0.79 51.47
CA GLN A 6 -12.22 -1.92 50.85
C GLN A 6 -13.11 -2.75 49.92
N LYS A 7 -14.40 -2.98 50.26
CA LYS A 7 -15.36 -3.62 49.36
C LYS A 7 -15.62 -2.82 48.07
N ARG A 8 -15.72 -1.48 48.20
CA ARG A 8 -15.86 -0.61 47.02
C ARG A 8 -14.62 -0.61 46.13
N GLU A 9 -13.43 -0.53 46.69
CA GLU A 9 -12.17 -0.56 45.98
C GLU A 9 -11.98 -1.91 45.26
N ARG A 10 -12.29 -3.04 45.91
CA ARG A 10 -12.26 -4.38 45.25
C ARG A 10 -13.27 -4.48 44.11
N LYS A 11 -14.50 -3.98 44.28
CA LYS A 11 -15.51 -3.99 43.23
C LYS A 11 -15.10 -3.10 42.04
N GLN A 12 -14.50 -1.92 42.29
CA GLN A 12 -13.97 -1.07 41.24
C GLN A 12 -12.80 -1.72 40.50
N ALA A 13 -11.87 -2.38 41.21
CA ALA A 13 -10.77 -3.11 40.63
C ALA A 13 -11.25 -4.31 39.79
N GLN A 14 -12.30 -5.01 40.25
CA GLN A 14 -12.90 -6.12 39.49
C GLN A 14 -13.59 -5.61 38.21
N LEU A 15 -14.39 -4.54 38.29
CA LEU A 15 -15.02 -3.92 37.12
C LEU A 15 -13.97 -3.37 36.11
N ALA A 16 -12.87 -2.83 36.60
CA ALA A 16 -11.77 -2.36 35.75
C ALA A 16 -11.14 -3.54 34.99
N LYS A 17 -10.85 -4.67 35.68
CA LYS A 17 -10.33 -5.90 35.05
C LYS A 17 -11.29 -6.51 34.03
N GLU A 18 -12.60 -6.54 34.33
CA GLU A 18 -13.63 -7.02 33.41
C GLU A 18 -13.71 -6.13 32.16
N ASN A 19 -13.63 -4.81 32.31
CA ASN A 19 -13.58 -3.88 31.19
C ASN A 19 -12.32 -4.04 30.34
N GLU A 20 -11.14 -4.20 30.96
CA GLU A 20 -9.89 -4.46 30.26
C GLU A 20 -9.97 -5.78 29.45
N ARG A 21 -10.47 -6.85 30.08
CA ARG A 21 -10.67 -8.15 29.43
C ARG A 21 -11.63 -8.05 28.25
N SER A 22 -12.76 -7.38 28.43
CA SER A 22 -13.74 -7.15 27.35
C SER A 22 -13.14 -6.34 26.20
N THR A 23 -12.33 -5.34 26.51
CA THR A 23 -11.63 -4.53 25.51
C THR A 23 -10.62 -5.35 24.74
N LEU A 24 -9.82 -6.19 25.42
CA LEU A 24 -8.84 -7.07 24.80
C LEU A 24 -9.51 -8.12 23.90
N ILE A 25 -10.59 -8.76 24.37
CA ILE A 25 -11.35 -9.73 23.57
C ILE A 25 -11.90 -9.06 22.31
N SER A 26 -12.47 -7.86 22.45
CA SER A 26 -12.96 -7.11 21.29
C SER A 26 -11.84 -6.78 20.30
N PHE A 27 -10.68 -6.36 20.78
CA PHE A 27 -9.51 -6.06 19.96
C PHE A 27 -9.07 -7.29 19.16
N ILE A 28 -8.89 -8.44 19.84
CA ILE A 28 -8.49 -9.70 19.20
C ILE A 28 -9.53 -10.15 18.17
N SER A 29 -10.84 -10.04 18.48
CA SER A 29 -11.91 -10.44 17.57
C SER A 29 -11.90 -9.59 16.29
N PHE A 30 -11.79 -8.27 16.40
CA PHE A 30 -11.72 -7.40 15.23
C PHE A 30 -10.46 -7.65 14.41
N PHE A 31 -9.33 -7.90 15.07
CA PHE A 31 -8.09 -8.27 14.38
C PHE A 31 -8.26 -9.57 13.58
N ILE A 32 -8.77 -10.63 14.21
CA ILE A 32 -8.98 -11.92 13.54
C ILE A 32 -9.90 -11.78 12.34
N ILE A 33 -11.03 -11.07 12.49
CA ILE A 33 -11.99 -10.86 11.40
C ILE A 33 -11.33 -10.10 10.24
N ALA A 34 -10.64 -9.00 10.52
CA ALA A 34 -9.96 -8.22 9.50
C ALA A 34 -8.80 -9.00 8.86
N PHE A 35 -8.05 -9.76 9.66
CA PHE A 35 -6.97 -10.62 9.18
C PHE A 35 -7.49 -11.70 8.23
N LEU A 36 -8.53 -12.43 8.59
CA LEU A 36 -9.11 -13.46 7.73
C LEU A 36 -9.72 -12.86 6.46
N PHE A 37 -10.31 -11.67 6.55
CA PHE A 37 -10.85 -10.96 5.39
C PHE A 37 -9.75 -10.55 4.40
N PHE A 38 -8.64 -10.00 4.86
CA PHE A 38 -7.52 -9.63 3.99
C PHE A 38 -6.65 -10.83 3.57
N LEU A 39 -6.63 -11.90 4.38
CA LEU A 39 -5.88 -13.11 4.02
C LEU A 39 -6.55 -13.87 2.87
N TRP A 40 -7.88 -13.80 2.77
CA TRP A 40 -8.64 -14.56 1.77
C TRP A 40 -8.17 -14.22 0.35
N GLY A 41 -7.79 -15.26 -0.39
CA GLY A 41 -7.37 -15.16 -1.79
C GLY A 41 -5.94 -14.62 -2.01
N SER A 42 -5.23 -14.16 -0.95
CA SER A 42 -3.86 -13.64 -1.09
C SER A 42 -2.88 -14.65 -1.72
N TRP A 43 -3.13 -15.95 -1.54
CA TRP A 43 -2.33 -17.03 -2.14
C TRP A 43 -2.57 -17.25 -3.65
N LEU A 44 -3.59 -16.61 -4.23
CA LEU A 44 -3.92 -16.68 -5.65
C LEU A 44 -3.25 -15.57 -6.47
N LEU A 45 -2.66 -14.59 -5.80
CA LEU A 45 -2.14 -13.38 -6.42
C LEU A 45 -0.64 -13.54 -6.70
N PRO A 46 -0.19 -13.65 -7.96
CA PRO A 46 1.21 -13.66 -8.28
C PRO A 46 1.85 -12.30 -7.97
N ILE A 47 3.17 -12.29 -7.77
CA ILE A 47 3.95 -11.06 -7.57
C ILE A 47 4.04 -10.31 -8.89
N THR A 48 3.70 -9.02 -8.88
CA THR A 48 3.65 -8.17 -10.07
C THR A 48 4.87 -7.28 -10.22
N ASP A 49 5.22 -6.98 -11.49
CA ASP A 49 6.28 -6.07 -11.84
C ASP A 49 5.78 -4.61 -11.96
N PRO A 50 6.66 -3.62 -11.70
CA PRO A 50 8.02 -3.76 -11.17
C PRO A 50 8.11 -3.59 -9.65
N VAL A 51 7.09 -3.07 -8.97
CA VAL A 51 7.21 -2.58 -7.59
C VAL A 51 7.19 -3.72 -6.58
N GLU A 52 6.20 -4.62 -6.67
CA GLU A 52 6.09 -5.76 -5.75
C GLU A 52 7.28 -6.70 -5.90
N SER A 53 7.66 -7.01 -7.14
CA SER A 53 8.76 -7.92 -7.45
C SER A 53 10.11 -7.40 -6.97
N ASN A 54 10.37 -6.11 -7.07
CA ASN A 54 11.61 -5.52 -6.55
C ASN A 54 11.71 -5.71 -5.03
N TYR A 55 10.64 -5.48 -4.28
CA TYR A 55 10.68 -5.67 -2.82
C TYR A 55 10.76 -7.14 -2.43
N ALA A 56 10.02 -7.99 -3.13
CA ALA A 56 10.03 -9.42 -2.89
C ALA A 56 11.41 -10.04 -3.18
N LEU A 57 12.03 -9.68 -4.32
CA LEU A 57 13.36 -10.15 -4.69
C LEU A 57 14.43 -9.66 -3.72
N THR A 58 14.42 -8.37 -3.37
CA THR A 58 15.36 -7.81 -2.39
C THR A 58 15.28 -8.55 -1.05
N ALA A 59 14.07 -8.82 -0.55
CA ALA A 59 13.90 -9.55 0.69
C ALA A 59 14.34 -11.03 0.58
N ARG A 60 14.14 -11.67 -0.59
CA ARG A 60 14.64 -13.01 -0.88
C ARG A 60 16.18 -13.04 -0.84
N GLU A 61 16.84 -12.11 -1.54
CA GLU A 61 18.30 -12.02 -1.54
C GLU A 61 18.87 -11.74 -0.13
N MET A 62 18.18 -10.96 0.70
CA MET A 62 18.56 -10.74 2.10
C MET A 62 18.50 -12.02 2.93
N VAL A 63 17.52 -12.89 2.70
CA VAL A 63 17.44 -14.20 3.38
C VAL A 63 18.51 -15.13 2.87
N GLU A 64 18.74 -15.20 1.57
CA GLU A 64 19.72 -16.09 0.93
C GLU A 64 21.17 -15.69 1.27
N SER A 65 21.48 -14.39 1.31
CA SER A 65 22.80 -13.88 1.68
C SER A 65 23.05 -13.86 3.20
N GLY A 66 21.99 -13.83 4.01
CA GLY A 66 22.07 -13.61 5.46
C GLY A 66 22.39 -12.17 5.87
N ASP A 67 22.53 -11.24 4.94
CA ASP A 67 22.72 -9.81 5.22
C ASP A 67 21.35 -9.11 5.41
N TRP A 68 20.94 -8.98 6.65
CA TRP A 68 19.70 -8.31 7.05
C TRP A 68 19.87 -6.80 7.27
N MET A 69 21.07 -6.26 7.02
CA MET A 69 21.37 -4.84 7.22
C MET A 69 21.31 -4.06 5.93
N SER A 70 21.89 -4.60 4.85
CA SER A 70 22.09 -3.90 3.57
C SER A 70 21.22 -4.52 2.48
N PRO A 71 20.10 -3.88 2.09
CA PRO A 71 19.27 -4.37 1.00
C PRO A 71 20.04 -4.50 -0.32
N GLN A 72 19.84 -5.61 -1.02
CA GLN A 72 20.45 -5.89 -2.32
C GLN A 72 19.38 -6.30 -3.32
N ILE A 73 19.62 -6.04 -4.60
CA ILE A 73 18.84 -6.55 -5.71
C ILE A 73 19.81 -6.92 -6.85
N TYR A 74 19.70 -8.11 -7.39
CA TYR A 74 20.63 -8.67 -8.39
C TYR A 74 22.08 -8.71 -7.90
N GLY A 75 22.28 -8.96 -6.61
CA GLY A 75 23.59 -8.97 -5.97
C GLY A 75 24.25 -7.59 -5.81
N VAL A 76 23.53 -6.50 -6.06
CA VAL A 76 24.03 -5.11 -5.93
C VAL A 76 23.25 -4.39 -4.84
N TYR A 77 23.93 -3.57 -4.03
CA TYR A 77 23.26 -2.78 -2.99
C TYR A 77 22.23 -1.83 -3.60
N TRP A 78 21.06 -1.76 -2.97
CA TRP A 78 19.93 -1.01 -3.46
C TRP A 78 19.23 -0.20 -2.36
N TYR A 79 19.22 1.12 -2.48
CA TYR A 79 18.80 2.03 -1.41
C TYR A 79 17.44 2.70 -1.70
N ASP A 80 16.52 2.06 -2.44
CA ASP A 80 15.22 2.66 -2.80
C ASP A 80 14.33 2.90 -1.58
N LYS A 81 14.30 1.96 -0.64
CA LYS A 81 13.48 2.08 0.58
C LYS A 81 14.27 1.73 1.84
N PRO A 82 13.84 2.28 3.00
CA PRO A 82 14.35 1.82 4.29
C PRO A 82 13.96 0.37 4.59
N ILE A 83 14.54 -0.16 5.63
CA ILE A 83 14.63 -1.59 5.91
C ILE A 83 13.32 -2.30 6.31
N MET A 84 12.31 -1.58 6.83
CA MET A 84 11.16 -2.20 7.49
C MET A 84 10.38 -3.18 6.59
N VAL A 85 10.14 -2.81 5.34
CA VAL A 85 9.43 -3.67 4.40
C VAL A 85 10.21 -4.96 4.13
N TYR A 86 11.52 -4.86 3.97
CA TYR A 86 12.39 -6.00 3.72
C TYR A 86 12.47 -6.92 4.94
N TRP A 87 12.62 -6.38 6.16
CA TRP A 87 12.60 -7.20 7.38
C TRP A 87 11.31 -7.99 7.54
N LEU A 88 10.16 -7.35 7.31
CA LEU A 88 8.88 -8.04 7.45
C LEU A 88 8.70 -9.14 6.38
N LEU A 89 9.13 -8.88 5.14
CA LEU A 89 9.13 -9.88 4.07
C LEU A 89 10.11 -11.02 4.38
N SER A 90 11.35 -10.70 4.78
CA SER A 90 12.38 -11.70 5.12
C SER A 90 11.96 -12.59 6.30
N LEU A 91 11.30 -12.03 7.32
CA LEU A 91 10.70 -12.82 8.40
C LEU A 91 9.61 -13.77 7.91
N ALA A 92 8.73 -13.29 7.01
CA ALA A 92 7.70 -14.13 6.41
C ALA A 92 8.30 -15.24 5.54
N TYR A 93 9.31 -14.93 4.74
CA TYR A 93 10.04 -15.91 3.92
C TYR A 93 10.81 -16.94 4.74
N SER A 94 11.46 -16.51 5.82
CA SER A 94 12.16 -17.43 6.72
C SER A 94 11.22 -18.42 7.42
N ALA A 95 9.96 -18.02 7.63
CA ALA A 95 8.95 -18.86 8.29
C ALA A 95 8.17 -19.77 7.32
N LEU A 96 7.87 -19.28 6.09
CA LEU A 96 6.93 -19.91 5.15
C LEU A 96 7.52 -20.24 3.79
N GLY A 97 8.82 -19.96 3.59
CA GLY A 97 9.50 -20.07 2.29
C GLY A 97 9.15 -18.94 1.32
N PHE A 98 9.77 -18.95 0.14
CA PHE A 98 9.58 -17.95 -0.92
C PHE A 98 8.30 -18.23 -1.70
N THR A 99 7.16 -17.87 -1.12
CA THR A 99 5.82 -18.07 -1.70
C THR A 99 5.08 -16.75 -1.84
N ASP A 100 4.13 -16.67 -2.78
CA ASP A 100 3.27 -15.49 -2.97
C ASP A 100 2.50 -15.14 -1.69
N LEU A 101 2.03 -16.15 -0.95
CA LEU A 101 1.37 -15.93 0.34
C LEU A 101 2.32 -15.30 1.37
N ALA A 102 3.54 -15.82 1.49
CA ALA A 102 4.53 -15.27 2.43
C ALA A 102 4.87 -13.81 2.09
N ALA A 103 4.99 -13.48 0.80
CA ALA A 103 5.22 -12.13 0.33
C ALA A 103 4.09 -11.15 0.70
N ARG A 104 2.84 -11.60 0.72
CA ARG A 104 1.66 -10.75 1.01
C ARG A 104 1.31 -10.68 2.48
N LEU A 105 1.79 -11.62 3.30
CA LEU A 105 1.46 -11.70 4.72
C LEU A 105 1.77 -10.40 5.50
N PRO A 106 2.89 -9.68 5.29
CA PRO A 106 3.13 -8.39 5.94
C PRO A 106 2.04 -7.34 5.65
N ALA A 107 1.55 -7.25 4.41
CA ALA A 107 0.49 -6.32 4.04
C ALA A 107 -0.85 -6.69 4.69
N VAL A 108 -1.21 -7.98 4.69
CA VAL A 108 -2.41 -8.51 5.36
C VAL A 108 -2.39 -8.21 6.86
N LEU A 109 -1.27 -8.50 7.54
CA LEU A 109 -1.11 -8.26 8.98
C LEU A 109 -1.21 -6.77 9.31
N THR A 110 -0.50 -5.92 8.58
CA THR A 110 -0.48 -4.47 8.83
C THR A 110 -1.81 -3.81 8.49
N GLY A 111 -2.51 -4.28 7.46
CA GLY A 111 -3.88 -3.87 7.15
C GLY A 111 -4.86 -4.21 8.29
N ALA A 112 -4.85 -5.44 8.77
CA ALA A 112 -5.71 -5.89 9.88
C ALA A 112 -5.41 -5.15 11.19
N LEU A 113 -4.13 -4.92 11.50
CA LEU A 113 -3.71 -4.11 12.65
C LEU A 113 -4.14 -2.66 12.52
N SER A 114 -4.06 -2.08 11.31
CA SER A 114 -4.51 -0.69 11.06
C SER A 114 -5.99 -0.51 11.34
N VAL A 115 -6.84 -1.44 10.87
CA VAL A 115 -8.28 -1.47 11.17
C VAL A 115 -8.52 -1.52 12.67
N THR A 116 -7.83 -2.42 13.36
CA THR A 116 -8.00 -2.65 14.79
C THR A 116 -7.51 -1.48 15.63
N LEU A 117 -6.35 -0.89 15.29
CA LEU A 117 -5.80 0.30 15.94
C LEU A 117 -6.71 1.51 15.74
N LEU A 118 -7.30 1.69 14.55
CA LEU A 118 -8.27 2.76 14.32
C LEU A 118 -9.46 2.65 15.27
N ILE A 119 -10.05 1.44 15.39
CA ILE A 119 -11.15 1.19 16.34
C ILE A 119 -10.72 1.53 17.76
N TRP A 120 -9.53 1.09 18.17
CA TRP A 120 -9.02 1.29 19.53
C TRP A 120 -8.80 2.79 19.85
N TYR A 121 -8.13 3.54 18.96
CA TYR A 121 -7.88 4.96 19.17
C TYR A 121 -9.17 5.78 19.16
N LEU A 122 -10.09 5.51 18.24
CA LEU A 122 -11.37 6.24 18.21
C LEU A 122 -12.23 5.92 19.43
N ARG A 123 -12.25 4.66 19.90
CA ARG A 123 -12.93 4.31 21.16
C ARG A 123 -12.33 5.07 22.34
N ARG A 124 -11.01 5.20 22.40
CA ARG A 124 -10.29 5.94 23.45
C ARG A 124 -10.58 7.45 23.42
N ILE A 125 -10.63 8.04 22.24
CA ILE A 125 -10.80 9.49 22.04
C ILE A 125 -12.27 9.89 22.13
N LEU A 126 -13.16 9.21 21.41
CA LEU A 126 -14.56 9.58 21.28
C LEU A 126 -15.44 8.99 22.39
N LYS A 127 -14.99 7.92 23.04
CA LYS A 127 -15.79 7.11 24.00
C LYS A 127 -17.13 6.63 23.42
N ASP A 128 -17.16 6.44 22.10
CA ASP A 128 -18.32 5.97 21.35
C ASP A 128 -17.95 4.70 20.56
N ASN A 129 -18.58 3.59 20.94
CA ASN A 129 -18.34 2.28 20.30
C ASN A 129 -18.91 2.23 18.88
N VAL A 130 -20.00 2.96 18.60
CA VAL A 130 -20.67 2.92 17.30
C VAL A 130 -19.77 3.54 16.23
N VAL A 131 -19.30 4.76 16.45
CA VAL A 131 -18.38 5.44 15.52
C VAL A 131 -17.10 4.62 15.34
N SER A 132 -16.54 4.14 16.45
CA SER A 132 -15.27 3.41 16.43
C SER A 132 -15.35 2.11 15.60
N ILE A 133 -16.39 1.30 15.83
CA ILE A 133 -16.59 0.04 15.09
C ILE A 133 -16.87 0.32 13.61
N TRP A 134 -17.74 1.27 13.30
CA TRP A 134 -18.04 1.61 11.91
C TRP A 134 -16.84 2.21 11.19
N ALA A 135 -15.96 2.96 11.87
CA ALA A 135 -14.71 3.41 11.27
C ALA A 135 -13.81 2.22 10.84
N GLY A 136 -13.69 1.19 11.67
CA GLY A 136 -12.96 -0.02 11.31
C GLY A 136 -13.60 -0.79 10.15
N VAL A 137 -14.93 -0.99 10.19
CA VAL A 137 -15.65 -1.67 9.12
C VAL A 137 -15.55 -0.90 7.80
N MET A 138 -15.75 0.43 7.84
CA MET A 138 -15.64 1.27 6.66
C MET A 138 -14.21 1.34 6.12
N LEU A 139 -13.19 1.33 6.99
CA LEU A 139 -11.79 1.25 6.55
C LEU A 139 -11.53 -0.08 5.85
N ALA A 140 -11.90 -1.21 6.46
CA ALA A 140 -11.68 -2.54 5.88
C ALA A 140 -12.40 -2.73 4.54
N THR A 141 -13.55 -2.09 4.35
CA THR A 141 -14.37 -2.15 3.13
C THR A 141 -14.18 -0.95 2.20
N SER A 142 -13.17 -0.11 2.42
CA SER A 142 -12.77 0.93 1.47
C SER A 142 -11.83 0.36 0.39
N LEU A 143 -11.98 0.81 -0.85
CA LEU A 143 -11.26 0.25 -2.00
C LEU A 143 -9.75 0.27 -1.80
N GLU A 144 -9.18 1.42 -1.43
CA GLU A 144 -7.72 1.55 -1.32
C GLU A 144 -7.16 0.71 -0.16
N CYS A 145 -7.84 0.67 0.99
CA CYS A 145 -7.40 -0.15 2.11
C CYS A 145 -7.38 -1.65 1.73
N TRP A 146 -8.42 -2.10 1.03
CA TRP A 146 -8.49 -3.48 0.57
C TRP A 146 -7.37 -3.79 -0.43
N VAL A 147 -7.14 -2.95 -1.44
CA VAL A 147 -6.06 -3.12 -2.44
C VAL A 147 -4.69 -3.15 -1.76
N ILE A 148 -4.39 -2.15 -0.91
CA ILE A 148 -3.07 -2.01 -0.29
C ILE A 148 -2.80 -3.14 0.74
N SER A 149 -3.84 -3.68 1.38
CA SER A 149 -3.69 -4.83 2.27
C SER A 149 -3.34 -6.14 1.56
N HIS A 150 -3.38 -6.16 0.21
CA HIS A 150 -2.93 -7.29 -0.61
C HIS A 150 -1.66 -6.99 -1.40
N ALA A 151 -1.20 -5.74 -1.43
CA ALA A 151 -0.05 -5.32 -2.22
C ALA A 151 1.27 -5.43 -1.43
N ILE A 152 2.33 -5.90 -2.08
CA ILE A 152 3.68 -5.97 -1.51
C ILE A 152 4.35 -4.60 -1.64
N ILE A 153 3.92 -3.65 -0.80
CA ILE A 153 4.41 -2.27 -0.80
C ILE A 153 4.55 -1.71 0.63
N THR A 154 5.22 -0.59 0.75
CA THR A 154 5.48 0.06 2.04
C THR A 154 4.25 0.72 2.66
N ASP A 155 3.19 0.96 1.89
CA ASP A 155 2.11 1.87 2.26
C ASP A 155 1.20 1.33 3.37
N SER A 156 0.91 0.01 3.39
CA SER A 156 0.17 -0.62 4.48
C SER A 156 0.92 -0.52 5.82
N ILE A 157 2.25 -0.70 5.78
CA ILE A 157 3.13 -0.60 6.95
C ILE A 157 3.21 0.86 7.43
N LEU A 158 3.35 1.80 6.49
CA LEU A 158 3.38 3.23 6.79
C LEU A 158 2.08 3.68 7.46
N LEU A 159 0.92 3.22 6.98
CA LEU A 159 -0.38 3.52 7.58
C LEU A 159 -0.48 3.00 9.00
N LEU A 160 -0.05 1.74 9.23
CA LEU A 160 -0.01 1.13 10.55
C LEU A 160 0.72 2.01 11.57
N PHE A 161 1.86 2.59 11.21
CA PHE A 161 2.64 3.44 12.10
C PHE A 161 2.17 4.90 12.12
N THR A 162 1.54 5.39 11.05
CA THR A 162 0.97 6.74 11.02
C THR A 162 -0.24 6.88 11.97
N ILE A 163 -1.05 5.84 12.11
CA ILE A 163 -2.20 5.84 13.04
C ILE A 163 -1.76 6.15 14.48
N PRO A 164 -0.86 5.40 15.12
CA PRO A 164 -0.39 5.71 16.46
C PRO A 164 0.42 7.03 16.51
N THR A 165 1.16 7.40 15.48
CA THR A 165 1.86 8.68 15.42
C THR A 165 0.88 9.84 15.58
N MET A 166 -0.17 9.89 14.78
CA MET A 166 -1.13 10.99 14.76
C MET A 166 -2.06 11.00 15.98
N PHE A 167 -2.70 9.88 16.28
CA PHE A 167 -3.65 9.83 17.40
C PHE A 167 -2.97 9.90 18.77
N SER A 168 -1.79 9.31 18.96
CA SER A 168 -1.06 9.47 20.21
C SER A 168 -0.53 10.88 20.38
N ALA A 169 -0.10 11.57 19.33
CA ALA A 169 0.24 12.98 19.40
C ALA A 169 -0.98 13.83 19.78
N TYR A 170 -2.15 13.57 19.17
CA TYR A 170 -3.40 14.23 19.54
C TYR A 170 -3.71 14.06 21.04
N ILE A 171 -3.70 12.84 21.56
CA ILE A 171 -3.94 12.54 22.98
C ILE A 171 -2.86 13.20 23.86
N GLY A 172 -1.60 13.08 23.43
CA GLY A 172 -0.45 13.64 24.16
C GLY A 172 -0.56 15.15 24.36
N ILE A 173 -1.03 15.87 23.35
CA ILE A 173 -1.23 17.31 23.39
C ILE A 173 -2.48 17.68 24.20
N THR A 174 -3.62 17.06 23.93
CA THR A 174 -4.91 17.42 24.55
C THR A 174 -4.99 17.01 26.01
N GLU A 175 -4.39 15.88 26.38
CA GLU A 175 -4.37 15.37 27.77
C GLU A 175 -3.05 15.69 28.51
N ASN A 176 -2.12 16.42 27.88
CA ASN A 176 -0.77 16.71 28.41
C ASN A 176 -0.01 15.43 28.82
N SER A 177 -0.10 14.38 28.02
CA SER A 177 0.44 13.06 28.32
C SER A 177 1.78 12.81 27.63
N LYS A 178 2.89 12.89 28.37
CA LYS A 178 4.23 12.56 27.86
C LYS A 178 4.33 11.15 27.33
N LYS A 179 3.65 10.16 27.96
CA LYS A 179 3.62 8.77 27.51
C LYS A 179 3.10 8.66 26.09
N HIS A 180 2.00 9.32 25.75
CA HIS A 180 1.43 9.26 24.41
C HIS A 180 2.33 9.99 23.40
N LEU A 181 3.01 11.06 23.77
CA LEU A 181 3.99 11.70 22.90
C LEU A 181 5.19 10.78 22.62
N VAL A 182 5.69 10.04 23.61
CA VAL A 182 6.74 9.03 23.39
C VAL A 182 6.28 7.94 22.42
N ILE A 183 5.04 7.44 22.56
CA ILE A 183 4.45 6.47 21.63
C ILE A 183 4.36 7.05 20.21
N ALA A 184 3.96 8.32 20.07
CA ALA A 184 3.89 9.00 18.78
C ALA A 184 5.26 9.06 18.09
N TYR A 185 6.31 9.43 18.83
CA TYR A 185 7.67 9.50 18.31
C TYR A 185 8.25 8.12 17.98
N ALA A 186 8.00 7.12 18.81
CA ALA A 186 8.40 5.75 18.53
C ALA A 186 7.74 5.23 17.24
N ALA A 187 6.44 5.47 17.08
CA ALA A 187 5.71 5.10 15.87
C ALA A 187 6.21 5.88 14.63
N ALA A 188 6.53 7.18 14.77
CA ALA A 188 7.14 7.97 13.71
C ALA A 188 8.52 7.43 13.32
N GLY A 189 9.31 6.93 14.27
CA GLY A 189 10.58 6.24 14.00
C GLY A 189 10.39 4.99 13.15
N LEU A 190 9.41 4.14 13.48
CA LEU A 190 9.06 2.97 12.69
C LEU A 190 8.51 3.36 11.30
N ALA A 191 7.74 4.43 11.20
CA ALA A 191 7.29 5.00 9.92
C ALA A 191 8.48 5.49 9.07
N CYS A 192 9.50 6.10 9.68
CA CYS A 192 10.74 6.48 8.99
C CYS A 192 11.54 5.27 8.51
N LEU A 193 11.61 4.19 9.28
CA LEU A 193 12.20 2.92 8.83
C LEU A 193 11.40 2.23 7.72
N THR A 194 10.16 2.68 7.47
CA THR A 194 9.29 2.15 6.41
C THR A 194 9.41 2.92 5.10
N LYS A 195 9.34 4.25 5.14
CA LYS A 195 9.27 5.08 3.90
C LYS A 195 10.17 6.31 3.94
N GLY A 196 11.12 6.37 4.86
CA GLY A 196 12.08 7.46 4.99
C GLY A 196 11.55 8.67 5.74
N PRO A 197 12.15 9.86 5.54
CA PRO A 197 11.86 11.06 6.31
C PRO A 197 10.39 11.48 6.33
N VAL A 198 9.61 11.11 5.32
CA VAL A 198 8.18 11.43 5.24
C VAL A 198 7.39 10.87 6.42
N GLY A 199 7.85 9.76 7.04
CA GLY A 199 7.24 9.17 8.22
C GLY A 199 7.22 10.08 9.46
N LEU A 200 8.11 11.07 9.53
CA LEU A 200 8.15 12.10 10.58
C LEU A 200 7.71 13.47 10.06
N VAL A 201 8.23 13.86 8.88
CA VAL A 201 8.06 15.23 8.35
C VAL A 201 6.58 15.53 8.08
N LEU A 202 5.85 14.63 7.42
CA LEU A 202 4.45 14.87 7.12
C LEU A 202 3.57 14.90 8.40
N PRO A 203 3.58 13.90 9.29
CA PRO A 203 2.86 13.99 10.56
C PRO A 203 3.24 15.22 11.40
N GLY A 204 4.54 15.53 11.49
CA GLY A 204 5.03 16.69 12.24
C GLY A 204 4.48 18.00 11.69
N LEU A 205 4.52 18.21 10.36
CA LEU A 205 3.95 19.37 9.69
C LEU A 205 2.45 19.51 9.96
N LEU A 206 1.70 18.41 9.81
CA LEU A 206 0.25 18.40 10.06
C LEU A 206 -0.10 18.74 11.51
N LEU A 207 0.66 18.22 12.48
CA LEU A 207 0.47 18.52 13.91
C LEU A 207 0.79 19.97 14.22
N VAL A 208 1.84 20.55 13.63
CA VAL A 208 2.17 21.98 13.77
C VAL A 208 1.05 22.85 13.19
N ILE A 209 0.56 22.55 11.98
CA ILE A 209 -0.55 23.27 11.36
C ILE A 209 -1.81 23.17 12.21
N TRP A 210 -2.10 22.00 12.79
CA TRP A 210 -3.25 21.83 13.69
C TRP A 210 -3.11 22.68 14.95
N CYS A 211 -1.94 22.67 15.63
CA CYS A 211 -1.68 23.48 16.81
C CYS A 211 -1.84 24.99 16.53
N LEU A 212 -1.31 25.45 15.38
CA LEU A 212 -1.48 26.85 14.94
C LEU A 212 -2.96 27.19 14.70
N SER A 213 -3.71 26.27 14.09
CA SER A 213 -5.13 26.45 13.79
C SER A 213 -6.00 26.53 15.03
N MET A 214 -5.57 25.95 16.17
CA MET A 214 -6.23 26.08 17.46
C MET A 214 -6.00 27.43 18.14
N LYS A 215 -5.17 28.31 17.57
CA LYS A 215 -4.79 29.61 18.15
C LYS A 215 -4.07 29.51 19.51
N GLU A 216 -3.46 28.39 19.80
CA GLU A 216 -2.66 28.12 21.00
C GLU A 216 -1.19 27.79 20.62
N PRO A 217 -0.39 28.79 20.17
CA PRO A 217 0.96 28.52 19.64
C PRO A 217 1.91 27.90 20.68
N LYS A 218 1.67 28.14 21.99
CA LYS A 218 2.45 27.50 23.07
C LYS A 218 2.30 25.98 23.09
N THR A 219 1.26 25.45 22.49
CA THR A 219 1.01 24.01 22.38
C THR A 219 2.04 23.32 21.47
N ILE A 220 2.63 24.07 20.52
CA ILE A 220 3.71 23.56 19.66
C ILE A 220 4.92 23.09 20.47
N LEU A 221 5.26 23.80 21.56
CA LEU A 221 6.38 23.41 22.43
C LEU A 221 6.16 22.05 23.10
N ARG A 222 4.90 21.64 23.30
CA ARG A 222 4.56 20.31 23.83
C ARG A 222 4.86 19.19 22.85
N LEU A 223 4.95 19.49 21.53
CA LEU A 223 5.31 18.50 20.51
C LEU A 223 6.74 17.98 20.65
N PHE A 224 7.62 18.68 21.36
CA PHE A 224 9.04 18.35 21.43
C PHE A 224 9.50 17.85 22.82
N PRO A 225 8.91 16.75 23.36
CA PRO A 225 9.42 16.16 24.59
C PRO A 225 10.74 15.46 24.30
N TRP A 226 11.80 15.71 25.09
CA TRP A 226 13.11 15.10 24.88
C TRP A 226 13.05 13.55 24.94
N GLN A 227 12.15 12.99 25.77
CA GLN A 227 11.91 11.55 25.84
C GLN A 227 11.38 10.97 24.53
N GLY A 228 10.52 11.74 23.83
CA GLY A 228 10.03 11.37 22.50
C GLY A 228 11.14 11.39 21.47
N LEU A 229 11.95 12.44 21.45
CA LEU A 229 13.11 12.52 20.56
C LEU A 229 14.09 11.36 20.80
N LEU A 230 14.35 11.04 22.08
CA LEU A 230 15.20 9.88 22.42
C LEU A 230 14.62 8.57 21.87
N ALA A 231 13.30 8.34 22.03
CA ALA A 231 12.65 7.14 21.50
C ALA A 231 12.72 7.07 19.97
N PHE A 232 12.53 8.20 19.28
CA PHE A 232 12.66 8.29 17.82
C PHE A 232 14.08 7.91 17.38
N PHE A 233 15.10 8.58 17.92
CA PHE A 233 16.48 8.33 17.53
C PHE A 233 16.96 6.92 17.92
N ALA A 234 16.52 6.39 19.05
CA ALA A 234 16.85 5.00 19.44
C ALA A 234 16.31 3.97 18.43
N ILE A 235 15.23 4.29 17.70
CA ILE A 235 14.65 3.41 16.68
C ILE A 235 15.34 3.62 15.32
N VAL A 236 15.58 4.87 14.91
CA VAL A 236 16.07 5.12 13.54
C VAL A 236 17.58 5.00 13.41
N LEU A 237 18.37 5.45 14.41
CA LEU A 237 19.82 5.49 14.34
C LEU A 237 20.51 4.13 14.14
N PRO A 238 20.04 3.02 14.74
CA PRO A 238 20.71 1.74 14.55
C PRO A 238 20.81 1.35 13.07
N TRP A 239 19.73 1.53 12.29
CA TRP A 239 19.77 1.18 10.87
C TRP A 239 20.40 2.29 10.02
N TYR A 240 19.94 3.54 10.12
CA TYR A 240 20.48 4.63 9.30
C TYR A 240 21.96 4.89 9.59
N GLY A 241 22.35 4.83 10.88
CA GLY A 241 23.75 4.97 11.29
C GLY A 241 24.62 3.81 10.83
N GLY A 242 24.09 2.56 10.92
CA GLY A 242 24.77 1.38 10.40
C GLY A 242 24.98 1.42 8.90
N MET A 243 23.94 1.77 8.13
CA MET A 243 24.03 1.95 6.68
C MET A 243 25.06 3.02 6.28
N TYR A 244 25.08 4.15 6.99
CA TYR A 244 26.09 5.17 6.76
C TYR A 244 27.51 4.70 7.10
N ALA A 245 27.67 3.95 8.19
CA ALA A 245 28.97 3.42 8.60
C ALA A 245 29.52 2.37 7.61
N ILE A 246 28.65 1.59 6.97
CA ILE A 246 29.03 0.54 6.01
C ILE A 246 29.21 1.11 4.60
N HIS A 247 28.28 1.95 4.13
CA HIS A 247 28.19 2.39 2.72
C HIS A 247 28.53 3.86 2.51
N GLY A 248 28.75 4.64 3.56
CA GLY A 248 29.21 6.02 3.48
C GLY A 248 28.28 6.94 2.70
N SER A 249 28.91 7.75 1.82
CA SER A 249 28.23 8.75 1.00
C SER A 249 27.29 8.17 -0.05
N ASP A 250 27.54 6.95 -0.53
CA ASP A 250 26.74 6.34 -1.59
C ASP A 250 25.30 6.10 -1.11
N PHE A 251 25.15 5.56 0.12
CA PHE A 251 23.86 5.45 0.76
C PHE A 251 23.13 6.80 0.88
N ILE A 252 23.81 7.86 1.29
CA ILE A 252 23.21 9.20 1.44
C ILE A 252 22.79 9.77 0.09
N ASN A 253 23.67 9.69 -0.91
CA ASN A 253 23.41 10.26 -2.24
C ASN A 253 22.25 9.56 -2.95
N GLU A 254 22.17 8.24 -2.88
CA GLU A 254 21.09 7.50 -3.52
C GLU A 254 19.81 7.58 -2.69
N PHE A 255 19.85 7.25 -1.39
CA PHE A 255 18.66 7.22 -0.57
C PHE A 255 18.02 8.59 -0.39
N LEU A 256 18.78 9.61 0.09
CA LEU A 256 18.26 10.96 0.30
C LEU A 256 18.22 11.76 -1.00
N GLY A 257 19.27 11.70 -1.81
CA GLY A 257 19.37 12.49 -3.04
C GLY A 257 18.38 12.02 -4.10
N LEU A 258 18.55 10.80 -4.61
CA LEU A 258 17.76 10.28 -5.72
C LEU A 258 16.33 9.94 -5.30
N HIS A 259 16.19 9.11 -4.25
CA HIS A 259 14.89 8.52 -3.89
C HIS A 259 13.99 9.43 -3.05
N ASN A 260 14.50 10.49 -2.44
CA ASN A 260 13.70 11.44 -1.66
C ASN A 260 13.67 12.84 -2.28
N VAL A 261 14.82 13.53 -2.40
CA VAL A 261 14.86 14.92 -2.87
C VAL A 261 14.50 15.03 -4.35
N LEU A 262 15.09 14.21 -5.22
CA LEU A 262 14.80 14.27 -6.65
C LEU A 262 13.32 13.93 -6.93
N ARG A 263 12.74 12.93 -6.25
CA ARG A 263 11.30 12.62 -6.36
C ARG A 263 10.40 13.77 -5.92
N ALA A 264 10.79 14.55 -4.95
CA ALA A 264 10.02 15.68 -4.48
C ALA A 264 10.02 16.85 -5.47
N THR A 265 11.13 17.03 -6.21
CA THR A 265 11.41 18.21 -7.03
C THR A 265 11.29 17.98 -8.54
N SER A 266 11.41 16.71 -8.99
CA SER A 266 11.35 16.33 -10.41
C SER A 266 10.41 15.13 -10.58
N SER A 267 9.49 15.19 -11.55
CA SER A 267 8.52 14.13 -11.75
C SER A 267 9.15 12.91 -12.42
N GLU A 268 8.96 11.73 -11.82
CA GLU A 268 9.29 10.44 -12.43
C GLU A 268 8.24 10.05 -13.50
N HIS A 269 6.99 10.53 -13.30
CA HIS A 269 5.83 10.31 -14.19
C HIS A 269 5.21 11.66 -14.54
N PRO A 270 5.77 12.40 -15.53
CA PRO A 270 5.25 13.73 -15.90
C PRO A 270 3.79 13.73 -16.31
N GLU A 271 3.32 12.63 -16.90
CA GLU A 271 1.94 12.40 -17.32
C GLU A 271 0.94 12.39 -16.16
N ASP A 272 1.37 12.04 -14.95
CA ASP A 272 0.54 12.02 -13.75
C ASP A 272 0.65 13.31 -12.93
N ASN A 273 1.57 14.22 -13.27
CA ASN A 273 1.85 15.39 -12.46
C ASN A 273 0.83 16.51 -12.64
N HIS A 274 -0.44 16.22 -12.30
CA HIS A 274 -1.54 17.18 -12.30
C HIS A 274 -1.94 17.61 -10.89
N TRP A 275 -2.29 18.89 -10.70
CA TRP A 275 -2.70 19.44 -9.41
C TRP A 275 -3.99 18.79 -8.85
N TYR A 276 -4.86 18.29 -9.72
CA TYR A 276 -6.12 17.63 -9.36
C TYR A 276 -5.99 16.12 -9.12
N TYR A 277 -4.83 15.52 -9.32
CA TYR A 277 -4.59 14.07 -9.25
C TYR A 277 -5.17 13.43 -7.97
N TYR A 278 -4.79 13.96 -6.81
CA TYR A 278 -5.29 13.42 -5.53
C TYR A 278 -6.72 13.86 -5.20
N LEU A 279 -7.25 14.91 -5.81
CA LEU A 279 -8.66 15.30 -5.66
C LEU A 279 -9.61 14.30 -6.34
N ILE A 280 -9.16 13.64 -7.41
CA ILE A 280 -9.90 12.56 -8.07
C ILE A 280 -9.65 11.24 -7.34
N LEU A 281 -8.42 11.00 -6.91
CA LEU A 281 -8.03 9.74 -6.32
C LEU A 281 -8.64 9.51 -4.93
N LEU A 282 -8.66 10.51 -4.06
CA LEU A 282 -9.21 10.36 -2.71
C LEU A 282 -10.67 9.88 -2.70
N PRO A 283 -11.61 10.43 -3.48
CA PRO A 283 -12.96 9.89 -3.58
C PRO A 283 -12.99 8.43 -4.04
N ALA A 284 -12.16 8.06 -5.02
CA ALA A 284 -12.07 6.68 -5.50
C ALA A 284 -11.56 5.73 -4.42
N SER A 285 -10.51 6.13 -3.70
CA SER A 285 -9.90 5.40 -2.59
C SER A 285 -10.89 5.08 -1.46
N LEU A 286 -11.82 5.98 -1.21
CA LEU A 286 -12.82 5.89 -0.15
C LEU A 286 -14.07 5.08 -0.53
N LEU A 287 -14.26 4.67 -1.80
CA LEU A 287 -15.46 3.94 -2.21
C LEU A 287 -15.64 2.66 -1.37
N PRO A 288 -16.88 2.36 -0.93
CA PRO A 288 -18.16 3.05 -1.20
C PRO A 288 -18.46 4.26 -0.28
N TRP A 289 -17.60 4.63 0.64
CA TRP A 289 -17.86 5.57 1.75
C TRP A 289 -17.58 7.05 1.41
N ALA A 290 -17.09 7.35 0.21
CA ALA A 290 -16.66 8.69 -0.19
C ALA A 290 -17.72 9.78 0.05
N PHE A 291 -18.94 9.56 -0.42
CA PHE A 291 -20.01 10.57 -0.30
C PHE A 291 -20.45 10.79 1.15
N VAL A 292 -20.46 9.73 1.96
CA VAL A 292 -20.74 9.82 3.39
C VAL A 292 -19.65 10.64 4.08
N SER A 293 -18.38 10.37 3.73
CA SER A 293 -17.22 11.09 4.27
C SER A 293 -17.31 12.59 4.01
N PHE A 294 -17.49 13.00 2.75
CA PHE A 294 -17.57 14.41 2.38
C PHE A 294 -18.80 15.11 2.95
N TYR A 295 -19.93 14.41 3.04
CA TYR A 295 -21.12 14.91 3.71
C TYR A 295 -20.85 15.21 5.18
N GLU A 296 -20.27 14.29 5.93
CA GLU A 296 -19.94 14.47 7.35
C GLU A 296 -18.83 15.51 7.55
N MET A 297 -17.83 15.59 6.68
CA MET A 297 -16.85 16.68 6.70
C MET A 297 -17.53 18.05 6.61
N LYS A 298 -18.48 18.23 5.68
CA LYS A 298 -19.25 19.46 5.54
C LYS A 298 -20.07 19.78 6.77
N MET A 299 -20.71 18.78 7.39
CA MET A 299 -21.53 18.98 8.59
C MET A 299 -20.67 19.37 9.80
N ARG A 300 -19.54 18.65 10.02
CA ARG A 300 -18.64 18.85 11.15
C ARG A 300 -17.76 20.10 11.03
N TRP A 301 -17.57 20.62 9.84
CA TRP A 301 -16.85 21.89 9.61
C TRP A 301 -17.42 23.03 10.48
N LYS A 302 -18.74 23.04 10.69
CA LYS A 302 -19.44 24.07 11.49
C LYS A 302 -19.27 23.89 13.00
N GLU A 303 -18.92 22.69 13.46
CA GLU A 303 -18.87 22.38 14.90
C GLU A 303 -17.59 22.88 15.59
N LYS A 304 -16.56 23.27 14.83
CA LYS A 304 -15.27 23.84 15.30
C LYS A 304 -14.60 23.07 16.45
N GLY A 305 -14.87 21.78 16.60
CA GLY A 305 -14.25 20.93 17.62
C GLY A 305 -12.77 20.65 17.30
N ALA A 306 -11.92 20.64 18.32
CA ALA A 306 -10.48 20.40 18.16
C ALA A 306 -10.17 19.08 17.43
N PHE A 307 -10.95 18.02 17.67
CA PHE A 307 -10.80 16.74 17.00
C PHE A 307 -11.19 16.79 15.52
N TYR A 308 -12.28 17.47 15.18
CA TYR A 308 -12.69 17.63 13.78
C TYR A 308 -11.68 18.46 12.99
N LEU A 309 -11.16 19.52 13.60
CA LEU A 309 -10.10 20.34 13.02
C LEU A 309 -8.83 19.50 12.79
N PHE A 310 -8.44 18.66 13.76
CA PHE A 310 -7.33 17.72 13.63
C PHE A 310 -7.51 16.77 12.43
N LEU A 311 -8.68 16.16 12.30
CA LEU A 311 -8.99 15.27 11.17
C LEU A 311 -9.00 16.02 9.83
N MET A 312 -9.52 17.26 9.78
CA MET A 312 -9.51 18.09 8.58
C MET A 312 -8.09 18.45 8.14
N VAL A 313 -7.25 18.90 9.08
CA VAL A 313 -5.86 19.23 8.82
C VAL A 313 -5.11 17.97 8.35
N TRP A 314 -5.34 16.83 8.98
CA TRP A 314 -4.72 15.57 8.56
C TRP A 314 -5.14 15.18 7.15
N CYS A 315 -6.43 15.16 6.83
CA CYS A 315 -6.95 14.78 5.53
C CYS A 315 -6.43 15.72 4.43
N TRP A 316 -6.82 16.99 4.50
CA TRP A 316 -6.53 17.96 3.44
C TRP A 316 -5.07 18.41 3.41
N GLY A 317 -4.40 18.44 4.55
CA GLY A 317 -2.97 18.72 4.61
C GLY A 317 -2.14 17.62 3.94
N THR A 318 -2.53 16.34 4.08
CA THR A 318 -1.89 15.23 3.35
C THR A 318 -2.09 15.38 1.84
N ILE A 319 -3.31 15.67 1.40
CA ILE A 319 -3.62 15.89 -0.03
C ILE A 319 -2.82 17.05 -0.58
N LEU A 320 -2.79 18.18 0.13
CA LEU A 320 -2.02 19.35 -0.28
C LEU A 320 -0.52 19.05 -0.36
N PHE A 321 0.04 18.37 0.66
CA PHE A 321 1.45 18.01 0.70
C PHE A 321 1.86 17.20 -0.54
N TYR A 322 1.14 16.12 -0.85
CA TYR A 322 1.47 15.30 -2.02
C TYR A 322 1.10 15.95 -3.35
N THR A 323 0.13 16.86 -3.38
CA THR A 323 -0.16 17.65 -4.58
C THR A 323 1.02 18.57 -4.95
N LEU A 324 1.74 19.09 -3.96
CA LEU A 324 2.92 19.92 -4.16
C LEU A 324 4.17 19.13 -4.57
N MET A 325 4.21 17.82 -4.32
CA MET A 325 5.32 16.96 -4.78
C MET A 325 5.28 16.77 -6.29
N ALA A 326 6.45 16.76 -6.94
CA ALA A 326 6.55 16.60 -8.40
C ALA A 326 6.16 15.17 -8.84
N THR A 327 6.69 14.13 -8.20
CA THR A 327 6.32 12.74 -8.48
C THR A 327 5.05 12.35 -7.74
N LYS A 328 4.08 11.79 -8.45
CA LYS A 328 2.81 11.32 -7.90
C LYS A 328 2.66 9.81 -8.05
N TYR A 329 2.23 9.16 -6.97
CA TYR A 329 1.86 7.74 -6.97
C TYR A 329 0.45 7.58 -6.39
N VAL A 330 -0.28 6.60 -6.90
CA VAL A 330 -1.65 6.30 -6.49
C VAL A 330 -1.77 6.14 -4.96
N THR A 331 -0.78 5.53 -4.32
CA THR A 331 -0.81 5.21 -2.89
C THR A 331 -0.41 6.35 -1.96
N TYR A 332 0.06 7.49 -2.47
CA TYR A 332 0.55 8.56 -1.59
C TYR A 332 -0.57 9.23 -0.77
N SER A 333 -1.80 9.29 -1.32
CA SER A 333 -2.96 9.83 -0.59
C SER A 333 -3.50 8.89 0.49
N TYR A 334 -3.01 7.65 0.59
CA TYR A 334 -3.55 6.63 1.49
C TYR A 334 -3.59 7.05 2.97
N ILE A 335 -2.61 7.84 3.42
CA ILE A 335 -2.60 8.40 4.78
C ILE A 335 -3.83 9.27 5.07
N ALA A 336 -4.42 9.94 4.05
CA ALA A 336 -5.63 10.74 4.18
C ALA A 336 -6.91 9.91 4.32
N VAL A 337 -6.87 8.62 4.03
CA VAL A 337 -8.04 7.72 4.15
C VAL A 337 -8.49 7.58 5.61
N ILE A 338 -7.57 7.57 6.58
CA ILE A 338 -7.92 7.42 8.00
C ILE A 338 -8.83 8.55 8.51
N PRO A 339 -8.45 9.85 8.40
CA PRO A 339 -9.34 10.92 8.83
C PRO A 339 -10.62 10.99 8.00
N ALA A 340 -10.57 10.70 6.69
CA ALA A 340 -11.75 10.68 5.83
C ALA A 340 -12.74 9.58 6.23
N ILE A 341 -12.29 8.36 6.47
CA ILE A 341 -13.14 7.25 6.97
C ILE A 341 -13.67 7.54 8.38
N THR A 342 -12.87 8.20 9.22
CA THR A 342 -13.34 8.62 10.54
C THR A 342 -14.53 9.58 10.41
N PHE A 343 -14.51 10.50 9.44
CA PHE A 343 -15.69 11.32 9.13
C PHE A 343 -16.87 10.47 8.65
N ALA A 344 -16.67 9.56 7.73
CA ALA A 344 -17.74 8.68 7.25
C ALA A 344 -18.42 7.91 8.40
N ALA A 345 -17.65 7.47 9.39
CA ALA A 345 -18.15 6.72 10.53
C ALA A 345 -19.13 7.53 11.40
N PHE A 346 -19.04 8.86 11.43
CA PHE A 346 -20.04 9.69 12.10
C PHE A 346 -21.42 9.59 11.44
N GLY A 347 -21.52 9.22 10.18
CA GLY A 347 -22.78 8.90 9.50
C GLY A 347 -23.56 7.80 10.20
N ALA A 348 -22.90 6.87 10.90
CA ALA A 348 -23.56 5.85 11.70
C ALA A 348 -24.35 6.42 12.87
N LEU A 349 -23.92 7.54 13.48
CA LEU A 349 -24.70 8.23 14.52
C LEU A 349 -25.96 8.86 13.94
N ARG A 350 -25.89 9.45 12.75
CA ARG A 350 -27.05 10.04 12.08
C ARG A 350 -28.09 8.97 11.72
N ILE A 351 -27.62 7.82 11.25
CA ILE A 351 -28.49 6.66 10.99
C ILE A 351 -29.15 6.18 12.29
N ARG A 352 -28.41 6.19 13.40
CA ARG A 352 -28.98 5.87 14.73
C ARG A 352 -30.08 6.85 15.13
N MET A 353 -29.96 8.12 14.76
CA MET A 353 -31.00 9.15 14.98
C MET A 353 -32.15 9.09 13.96
N GLY A 354 -32.15 8.12 13.05
CA GLY A 354 -33.24 7.92 12.08
C GLY A 354 -33.00 8.60 10.72
N GLU A 355 -31.86 9.28 10.51
CA GLU A 355 -31.54 9.91 9.23
C GLU A 355 -31.23 8.84 8.17
N LYS A 356 -31.78 9.00 6.95
CA LYS A 356 -31.56 8.07 5.83
C LYS A 356 -30.40 8.45 4.96
N LEU A 357 -30.05 9.75 4.92
CA LEU A 357 -29.12 10.28 3.93
C LEU A 357 -27.76 9.60 3.93
N PRO A 358 -27.09 9.31 5.09
CA PRO A 358 -25.80 8.63 5.06
C PRO A 358 -25.85 7.24 4.41
N SER A 359 -26.94 6.47 4.62
CA SER A 359 -27.08 5.16 3.97
C SER A 359 -27.36 5.26 2.48
N ILE A 360 -28.07 6.28 2.03
CA ILE A 360 -28.30 6.54 0.61
C ILE A 360 -26.98 6.91 -0.07
N LEU A 361 -26.18 7.79 0.56
CA LEU A 361 -24.88 8.18 0.06
C LEU A 361 -23.90 6.99 -0.01
N GLY A 362 -23.90 6.11 1.00
CA GLY A 362 -23.12 4.88 0.97
C GLY A 362 -23.58 3.92 -0.15
N GLY A 363 -24.90 3.81 -0.36
CA GLY A 363 -25.47 3.04 -1.47
C GLY A 363 -25.09 3.58 -2.84
N LEU A 364 -25.07 4.92 -3.02
CA LEU A 364 -24.58 5.57 -4.23
C LEU A 364 -23.10 5.25 -4.48
N GLY A 365 -22.27 5.33 -3.43
CA GLY A 365 -20.85 4.95 -3.52
C GLY A 365 -20.67 3.48 -3.90
N LEU A 366 -21.50 2.59 -3.38
CA LEU A 366 -21.50 1.16 -3.77
C LEU A 366 -21.86 0.98 -5.26
N LEU A 367 -22.85 1.70 -5.77
CA LEU A 367 -23.18 1.64 -7.21
C LEU A 367 -22.01 2.05 -8.09
N ILE A 368 -21.31 3.14 -7.72
CA ILE A 368 -20.13 3.60 -8.45
C ILE A 368 -18.98 2.59 -8.37
N LEU A 369 -18.74 2.01 -7.21
CA LEU A 369 -17.74 0.95 -7.03
C LEU A 369 -18.05 -0.25 -7.92
N MET A 370 -19.32 -0.73 -7.91
CA MET A 370 -19.72 -1.85 -8.74
C MET A 370 -19.61 -1.54 -10.24
N ALA A 371 -19.97 -0.33 -10.67
CA ALA A 371 -19.78 0.10 -12.04
C ALA A 371 -18.30 0.13 -12.46
N ALA A 372 -17.41 0.61 -11.59
CA ALA A 372 -15.97 0.64 -11.85
C ALA A 372 -15.38 -0.79 -11.96
N LEU A 373 -15.75 -1.69 -11.05
CA LEU A 373 -15.34 -3.08 -11.10
C LEU A 373 -15.87 -3.79 -12.35
N LEU A 374 -17.12 -3.52 -12.73
CA LEU A 374 -17.73 -4.07 -13.92
C LEU A 374 -17.02 -3.65 -15.21
N VAL A 375 -16.64 -2.36 -15.33
CA VAL A 375 -15.83 -1.88 -16.46
C VAL A 375 -14.47 -2.59 -16.51
N GLY A 376 -13.85 -2.83 -15.33
CA GLY A 376 -12.60 -3.59 -15.24
C GLY A 376 -12.75 -5.01 -15.83
N THR A 377 -13.80 -5.73 -15.46
CA THR A 377 -14.02 -7.11 -15.93
C THR A 377 -14.37 -7.22 -17.40
N PHE A 378 -15.15 -6.28 -17.95
CA PHE A 378 -15.38 -6.26 -19.40
C PHE A 378 -14.08 -6.10 -20.20
N ARG A 379 -13.12 -5.33 -19.68
CA ARG A 379 -11.80 -5.21 -20.31
C ARG A 379 -10.98 -6.50 -20.21
N LEU A 380 -11.14 -7.25 -19.12
CA LEU A 380 -10.43 -8.51 -18.89
C LEU A 380 -11.11 -9.72 -19.56
N LYS A 381 -12.34 -9.54 -20.09
CA LYS A 381 -13.21 -10.60 -20.66
C LYS A 381 -13.54 -11.75 -19.69
N GLU A 382 -13.47 -11.48 -18.40
CA GLU A 382 -13.72 -12.45 -17.32
C GLU A 382 -14.65 -11.87 -16.25
N GLY A 383 -15.47 -12.71 -15.61
CA GLY A 383 -16.21 -12.32 -14.42
C GLY A 383 -17.68 -11.93 -14.61
N ASN A 384 -18.51 -12.83 -15.14
CA ASN A 384 -19.97 -12.64 -15.22
C ASN A 384 -20.63 -12.40 -13.84
N TRP A 385 -20.00 -12.84 -12.75
CA TRP A 385 -20.45 -12.63 -11.37
C TRP A 385 -20.55 -11.14 -10.96
N LEU A 386 -19.74 -10.24 -11.56
CA LEU A 386 -19.84 -8.80 -11.29
C LEU A 386 -21.16 -8.18 -11.81
N VAL A 387 -21.72 -8.73 -12.87
CA VAL A 387 -23.06 -8.33 -13.32
C VAL A 387 -24.09 -8.62 -12.22
N PHE A 388 -24.00 -9.77 -11.59
CA PHE A 388 -24.86 -10.12 -10.45
C PHE A 388 -24.71 -9.09 -9.31
N TYR A 389 -23.49 -8.74 -8.91
CA TYR A 389 -23.27 -7.75 -7.85
C TYR A 389 -23.72 -6.34 -8.27
N ALA A 390 -23.57 -5.95 -9.54
CA ALA A 390 -24.08 -4.68 -10.03
C ALA A 390 -25.62 -4.60 -9.95
N VAL A 391 -26.30 -5.66 -10.33
CA VAL A 391 -27.77 -5.77 -10.21
C VAL A 391 -28.19 -5.75 -8.73
N LEU A 392 -27.48 -6.50 -7.88
CA LEU A 392 -27.72 -6.51 -6.44
C LEU A 392 -27.52 -5.11 -5.82
N ALA A 393 -26.45 -4.40 -6.20
CA ALA A 393 -26.17 -3.05 -5.72
C ALA A 393 -27.26 -2.06 -6.17
N TYR A 394 -27.74 -2.17 -7.43
CA TYR A 394 -28.84 -1.37 -7.91
C TYR A 394 -30.15 -1.63 -7.14
N GLY A 395 -30.50 -2.91 -6.95
CA GLY A 395 -31.68 -3.31 -6.17
C GLY A 395 -31.59 -2.83 -4.72
N LEU A 396 -30.41 -2.95 -4.11
CA LEU A 396 -30.13 -2.42 -2.77
C LEU A 396 -30.30 -0.90 -2.71
N PHE A 397 -29.76 -0.16 -3.67
CA PHE A 397 -29.91 1.30 -3.73
C PHE A 397 -31.38 1.73 -3.83
N ALA A 398 -32.14 1.09 -4.70
CA ALA A 398 -33.59 1.33 -4.83
C ALA A 398 -34.35 1.04 -3.52
N TYR A 399 -33.95 -0.02 -2.81
CA TYR A 399 -34.49 -0.39 -1.50
C TYR A 399 -34.13 0.65 -0.41
N LEU A 400 -32.89 1.13 -0.37
CA LEU A 400 -32.43 2.12 0.62
C LEU A 400 -33.20 3.45 0.51
N ILE A 401 -33.57 3.87 -0.70
CA ILE A 401 -34.38 5.09 -0.92
C ILE A 401 -35.78 4.95 -0.31
N ARG A 402 -36.40 3.79 -0.46
CA ARG A 402 -37.80 3.53 -0.10
C ARG A 402 -38.01 3.08 1.34
N TRP A 403 -37.01 2.47 1.97
CA TRP A 403 -37.21 1.73 3.21
C TRP A 403 -37.29 2.59 4.47
N LYS A 404 -38.21 2.22 5.38
CA LYS A 404 -38.46 2.92 6.65
C LYS A 404 -37.73 2.31 7.85
N ALA A 405 -37.00 1.20 7.71
CA ALA A 405 -36.59 0.40 8.86
C ALA A 405 -35.14 0.50 9.30
N ASN A 406 -34.97 0.09 10.50
CA ASN A 406 -33.88 -0.30 11.40
C ASN A 406 -32.45 0.20 11.17
N GLN A 407 -31.94 0.79 12.24
CA GLN A 407 -30.87 1.76 12.42
C GLN A 407 -29.52 1.42 11.74
N TYR A 408 -28.99 0.22 11.88
CA TYR A 408 -27.66 -0.15 11.36
C TYR A 408 -27.71 -1.13 10.19
N LYS A 409 -28.85 -1.78 9.95
CA LYS A 409 -29.01 -2.82 8.93
C LYS A 409 -28.60 -2.36 7.53
N ARG A 410 -28.79 -1.08 7.22
CA ARG A 410 -28.42 -0.49 5.92
C ARG A 410 -26.89 -0.46 5.71
N LEU A 411 -26.13 0.03 6.69
CA LEU A 411 -24.67 0.06 6.61
C LEU A 411 -24.11 -1.36 6.59
N THR A 412 -24.68 -2.26 7.41
CA THR A 412 -24.29 -3.68 7.42
C THR A 412 -24.45 -4.31 6.04
N ILE A 413 -25.58 -4.06 5.36
CA ILE A 413 -25.84 -4.62 4.03
C ILE A 413 -24.85 -4.02 3.00
N ILE A 414 -24.64 -2.70 3.01
CA ILE A 414 -23.66 -2.06 2.11
C ILE A 414 -22.27 -2.68 2.31
N SER A 415 -21.82 -2.80 3.57
CA SER A 415 -20.51 -3.38 3.90
C SER A 415 -20.41 -4.85 3.49
N ALA A 416 -21.46 -5.64 3.72
CA ALA A 416 -21.50 -7.07 3.35
C ALA A 416 -21.44 -7.26 1.84
N VAL A 417 -22.21 -6.48 1.07
CA VAL A 417 -22.16 -6.53 -0.41
C VAL A 417 -20.79 -6.11 -0.93
N THR A 418 -20.20 -5.05 -0.37
CA THR A 418 -18.86 -4.62 -0.74
C THR A 418 -17.83 -5.71 -0.44
N ALA A 419 -17.84 -6.25 0.78
CA ALA A 419 -16.90 -7.30 1.18
C ALA A 419 -17.05 -8.55 0.30
N SER A 420 -18.28 -8.99 0.02
CA SER A 420 -18.53 -10.12 -0.87
C SER A 420 -18.01 -9.87 -2.29
N ALA A 421 -18.21 -8.65 -2.83
CA ALA A 421 -17.68 -8.28 -4.14
C ALA A 421 -16.14 -8.31 -4.17
N PHE A 422 -15.48 -7.84 -3.09
CA PHE A 422 -14.03 -7.89 -2.97
C PHE A 422 -13.49 -9.33 -2.89
N LEU A 423 -14.17 -10.20 -2.12
CA LEU A 423 -13.80 -11.62 -2.03
C LEU A 423 -13.94 -12.33 -3.39
N CYS A 424 -14.98 -12.03 -4.16
CA CYS A 424 -15.12 -12.55 -5.51
C CYS A 424 -14.06 -11.98 -6.46
N CYS A 425 -13.76 -10.69 -6.37
CA CYS A 425 -12.77 -10.04 -7.21
C CYS A 425 -11.38 -10.66 -7.04
N ILE A 426 -10.97 -10.94 -5.79
CA ILE A 426 -9.67 -11.57 -5.51
C ILE A 426 -9.62 -13.04 -5.91
N SER A 427 -10.75 -13.75 -5.88
CA SER A 427 -10.80 -15.18 -6.23
C SER A 427 -10.78 -15.42 -7.75
N GLU A 428 -11.32 -14.50 -8.55
CA GLU A 428 -11.56 -14.75 -9.98
C GLU A 428 -10.89 -13.72 -10.91
N GLY A 429 -11.10 -12.44 -10.69
CA GLY A 429 -10.68 -11.40 -11.65
C GLY A 429 -9.25 -10.90 -11.46
N LEU A 430 -8.87 -10.66 -10.21
CA LEU A 430 -7.57 -10.03 -9.89
C LEU A 430 -6.37 -10.93 -10.24
N PRO A 431 -6.37 -12.25 -9.98
CA PRO A 431 -5.26 -13.12 -10.36
C PRO A 431 -4.96 -13.05 -11.86
N HIS A 432 -5.97 -13.12 -12.71
CA HIS A 432 -5.81 -13.02 -14.16
C HIS A 432 -5.20 -11.69 -14.60
N PHE A 433 -5.65 -10.58 -14.01
CA PHE A 433 -5.04 -9.28 -14.28
C PHE A 433 -3.57 -9.23 -13.84
N MET A 434 -3.26 -9.76 -12.67
CA MET A 434 -1.90 -9.74 -12.14
C MET A 434 -0.95 -10.65 -12.93
N MET A 435 -1.42 -11.77 -13.45
CA MET A 435 -0.63 -12.64 -14.36
C MET A 435 -0.17 -11.92 -15.62
N THR A 436 -0.93 -10.95 -16.14
CA THR A 436 -0.50 -10.12 -17.28
C THR A 436 0.68 -9.19 -16.97
N ARG A 437 1.02 -9.04 -15.69
CA ARG A 437 2.08 -8.16 -15.17
C ARG A 437 3.11 -8.91 -14.33
N SER A 438 3.22 -10.21 -14.52
CA SER A 438 4.11 -11.09 -13.76
C SER A 438 4.82 -12.05 -14.72
N ALA A 439 6.03 -12.43 -14.38
CA ALA A 439 6.75 -13.50 -15.06
C ALA A 439 6.40 -14.90 -14.53
N PHE A 440 5.35 -15.03 -13.71
CA PHE A 440 4.93 -16.30 -13.08
C PHE A 440 4.74 -17.44 -14.11
N GLU A 441 4.08 -17.16 -15.25
CA GLU A 441 3.85 -18.16 -16.29
C GLU A 441 5.12 -18.46 -17.12
N ILE A 442 6.11 -17.56 -17.10
CA ILE A 442 7.37 -17.75 -17.84
C ILE A 442 8.21 -18.85 -17.21
N ASP A 443 8.22 -18.91 -15.86
CA ASP A 443 8.94 -19.94 -15.12
C ASP A 443 8.51 -21.34 -15.56
N SER A 444 7.20 -21.60 -15.63
CA SER A 444 6.68 -22.90 -16.06
C SER A 444 6.99 -23.23 -17.52
N ALA A 445 7.01 -22.22 -18.40
CA ALA A 445 7.29 -22.39 -19.81
C ALA A 445 8.79 -22.61 -20.13
N ILE A 446 9.69 -22.16 -19.22
CA ILE A 446 11.15 -22.18 -19.44
C ILE A 446 11.85 -23.28 -18.62
N GLN A 447 11.24 -23.81 -17.55
CA GLN A 447 11.86 -24.83 -16.68
C GLN A 447 12.35 -26.07 -17.41
N GLU A 448 11.77 -26.43 -18.55
CA GLU A 448 12.20 -27.56 -19.37
C GLU A 448 13.43 -27.24 -20.25
N GLU A 449 13.76 -25.95 -20.45
CA GLU A 449 14.79 -25.51 -21.36
C GLU A 449 15.93 -24.75 -20.67
N LYS A 450 17.03 -25.45 -20.37
CA LYS A 450 18.25 -24.86 -19.77
C LYS A 450 18.94 -23.91 -20.76
N GLY A 451 18.57 -22.62 -20.78
CA GLY A 451 19.12 -21.58 -21.63
C GLY A 451 19.54 -20.31 -20.88
N LYS A 452 20.05 -19.34 -21.64
CA LYS A 452 20.24 -17.98 -21.16
C LYS A 452 18.99 -17.15 -21.48
N HIS A 453 18.47 -16.42 -20.49
CA HIS A 453 17.23 -15.67 -20.62
C HIS A 453 17.48 -14.17 -20.69
N TYR A 454 16.89 -13.54 -21.70
CA TYR A 454 16.95 -12.11 -21.98
C TYR A 454 15.56 -11.52 -22.06
N PHE A 455 15.44 -10.23 -21.73
CA PHE A 455 14.18 -9.49 -21.76
C PHE A 455 14.30 -8.27 -22.67
N PHE A 456 13.44 -8.20 -23.68
CA PHE A 456 13.46 -7.12 -24.67
C PHE A 456 12.87 -5.84 -24.12
N LEU A 457 13.69 -4.78 -23.94
CA LEU A 457 13.31 -3.44 -23.46
C LEU A 457 12.68 -3.39 -22.05
N THR A 458 12.33 -4.51 -21.49
CA THR A 458 11.69 -4.61 -20.16
C THR A 458 12.58 -5.37 -19.20
N TYR A 459 12.25 -5.31 -17.92
CA TYR A 459 12.91 -6.13 -16.92
C TYR A 459 11.92 -6.55 -15.84
N PRO A 460 11.38 -7.77 -15.90
CA PRO A 460 10.53 -8.32 -14.87
C PRO A 460 11.36 -8.90 -13.73
N ALA A 461 11.47 -8.17 -12.60
CA ALA A 461 12.15 -8.70 -11.42
C ALA A 461 11.43 -9.93 -10.83
N SER A 462 10.13 -10.10 -11.14
CA SER A 462 9.37 -11.30 -10.79
C SER A 462 9.96 -12.57 -11.40
N TYR A 463 10.61 -12.49 -12.57
CA TYR A 463 11.34 -13.62 -13.13
C TYR A 463 12.45 -14.11 -12.20
N SER A 464 13.34 -13.20 -11.77
CA SER A 464 14.42 -13.55 -10.83
C SER A 464 13.87 -14.02 -9.48
N TYR A 465 12.72 -13.49 -9.04
CA TYR A 465 12.07 -13.95 -7.83
C TYR A 465 11.58 -15.40 -7.94
N TYR A 466 10.96 -15.81 -9.04
CA TYR A 466 10.42 -17.17 -9.18
C TYR A 466 11.50 -18.20 -9.54
N THR A 467 12.39 -17.87 -10.47
CA THR A 467 13.40 -18.80 -10.95
C THR A 467 14.66 -18.88 -10.08
N GLY A 468 14.99 -17.83 -9.34
CA GLY A 468 16.29 -17.66 -8.68
C GLY A 468 17.43 -17.25 -9.63
N ASP A 469 17.17 -17.15 -10.93
CA ASP A 469 18.15 -16.75 -11.94
C ASP A 469 18.10 -15.24 -12.20
N ILE A 470 19.27 -14.65 -12.48
CA ILE A 470 19.35 -13.24 -12.87
C ILE A 470 19.11 -13.14 -14.37
N ALA A 471 17.98 -12.54 -14.76
CA ALA A 471 17.72 -12.20 -16.14
C ALA A 471 18.55 -10.98 -16.61
N THR A 472 18.71 -10.84 -17.92
CA THR A 472 19.43 -9.72 -18.52
C THR A 472 18.50 -8.94 -19.45
N ARG A 473 18.46 -7.60 -19.31
CA ARG A 473 17.71 -6.75 -20.23
C ARG A 473 18.50 -6.54 -21.52
N LEU A 474 17.88 -6.78 -22.67
CA LEU A 474 18.42 -6.47 -23.98
C LEU A 474 17.91 -5.12 -24.46
N LEU A 475 18.82 -4.22 -24.77
CA LEU A 475 18.55 -2.91 -25.37
C LEU A 475 19.06 -2.90 -26.81
N PRO A 476 18.18 -2.77 -27.84
CA PRO A 476 18.57 -2.57 -29.23
C PRO A 476 19.33 -1.24 -29.41
N ASP A 477 20.29 -1.22 -30.34
CA ASP A 477 21.09 -0.01 -30.64
C ASP A 477 20.35 0.99 -31.55
N GLU A 478 19.16 0.65 -32.02
CA GLU A 478 18.38 1.45 -32.96
C GLU A 478 17.61 2.62 -32.29
N PRO A 479 17.19 3.65 -33.11
CA PRO A 479 16.44 4.82 -32.63
C PRO A 479 15.08 4.50 -31.98
N LEU A 480 14.70 3.24 -31.89
CA LEU A 480 13.53 2.75 -31.14
C LEU A 480 13.55 3.18 -29.67
N LEU A 481 14.74 3.45 -29.11
CA LEU A 481 14.95 3.95 -27.75
C LEU A 481 14.64 5.44 -27.58
N ASP A 482 14.76 6.24 -28.66
CA ASP A 482 14.49 7.68 -28.59
C ASP A 482 12.99 8.04 -28.36
N GLN A 483 12.11 7.06 -28.51
CA GLN A 483 10.68 7.26 -28.25
C GLN A 483 10.29 7.18 -26.77
N GLU A 484 11.09 6.54 -25.94
CA GLU A 484 10.99 6.64 -24.49
C GLU A 484 11.93 7.74 -23.98
N LYS A 485 11.53 9.01 -24.06
CA LYS A 485 12.24 10.13 -23.43
C LYS A 485 12.20 9.99 -21.92
N ARG A 486 12.97 9.04 -21.39
CA ARG A 486 13.24 8.98 -19.94
C ARG A 486 14.32 10.01 -19.60
N ASP A 487 14.07 10.74 -18.54
CA ASP A 487 15.11 11.56 -17.93
C ASP A 487 16.22 10.62 -17.41
N ALA A 488 17.42 10.74 -17.98
CA ALA A 488 18.59 9.88 -17.67
C ALA A 488 18.93 9.82 -16.16
N ARG A 489 18.45 10.79 -15.36
CA ARG A 489 18.60 10.76 -13.91
C ARG A 489 17.92 9.56 -13.26
N TRP A 490 16.85 9.01 -13.89
CA TRP A 490 16.12 7.85 -13.39
C TRP A 490 16.72 6.50 -13.81
N ASP A 491 17.68 6.48 -14.73
CA ASP A 491 18.35 5.24 -15.18
C ASP A 491 19.15 4.58 -14.06
N LYS A 492 19.65 5.38 -13.10
CA LYS A 492 20.35 4.89 -11.91
C LYS A 492 19.45 4.34 -10.81
N LYS A 493 18.12 4.42 -10.96
CA LYS A 493 17.15 4.03 -9.93
C LYS A 493 17.19 2.54 -9.59
N SER A 494 17.50 1.70 -10.58
CA SER A 494 17.54 0.25 -10.40
C SER A 494 18.75 -0.32 -11.13
N PRO A 495 19.59 -1.11 -10.47
CA PRO A 495 20.80 -1.72 -11.05
C PRO A 495 20.41 -2.93 -11.91
N ILE A 496 19.71 -2.71 -13.03
CA ILE A 496 19.23 -3.78 -13.91
C ILE A 496 20.40 -4.30 -14.77
N PRO A 497 20.74 -5.59 -14.72
CA PRO A 497 21.70 -6.20 -15.65
C PRO A 497 21.27 -5.97 -17.09
N THR A 498 22.09 -5.31 -17.89
CA THR A 498 21.72 -4.85 -19.22
C THR A 498 22.85 -5.16 -20.21
N VAL A 499 22.49 -5.60 -21.41
CA VAL A 499 23.38 -5.79 -22.56
C VAL A 499 22.82 -5.03 -23.76
N ASN A 500 23.72 -4.54 -24.61
CA ASN A 500 23.34 -4.03 -25.92
C ASN A 500 23.28 -5.19 -26.95
N GLU A 501 22.98 -4.84 -28.20
CA GLU A 501 22.81 -5.79 -29.30
C GLU A 501 24.08 -6.59 -29.60
N ASP A 502 25.23 -5.91 -29.68
CA ASP A 502 26.52 -6.56 -29.97
C ASP A 502 26.92 -7.53 -28.86
N GLN A 503 26.79 -7.11 -27.61
CA GLN A 503 27.07 -7.94 -26.43
C GLN A 503 26.15 -9.17 -26.38
N PHE A 504 24.86 -9.01 -26.76
CA PHE A 504 23.93 -10.13 -26.85
C PHE A 504 24.37 -11.14 -27.90
N ILE A 505 24.71 -10.68 -29.14
CA ILE A 505 25.14 -11.52 -30.23
C ILE A 505 26.41 -12.27 -29.86
N GLU A 506 27.39 -11.59 -29.26
CA GLU A 506 28.64 -12.19 -28.80
C GLU A 506 28.38 -13.26 -27.73
N ALA A 507 27.56 -12.95 -26.73
CA ALA A 507 27.20 -13.87 -25.66
C ALA A 507 26.41 -15.09 -26.16
N ALA A 508 25.54 -14.90 -27.17
CA ALA A 508 24.76 -15.98 -27.78
C ALA A 508 25.66 -16.90 -28.63
N LYS A 509 26.63 -16.35 -29.37
CA LYS A 509 27.62 -17.13 -30.15
C LYS A 509 28.60 -17.91 -29.27
N ALA A 510 29.00 -17.34 -28.15
CA ALA A 510 29.93 -17.97 -27.20
C ALA A 510 29.28 -19.04 -26.30
N SER A 511 27.95 -19.18 -26.33
CA SER A 511 27.21 -20.07 -25.44
C SER A 511 26.85 -21.38 -26.13
N ASP A 512 27.15 -22.51 -25.48
CA ASP A 512 26.68 -23.84 -25.89
C ASP A 512 25.19 -24.08 -25.58
N ARG A 513 24.55 -23.12 -24.90
CA ARG A 513 23.13 -23.18 -24.52
C ARG A 513 22.31 -22.25 -25.39
N PRO A 514 21.05 -22.60 -25.70
CA PRO A 514 20.16 -21.70 -26.43
C PRO A 514 19.91 -20.39 -25.67
N SER A 515 19.76 -19.31 -26.41
CA SER A 515 19.40 -18.00 -25.88
C SER A 515 17.93 -17.72 -26.15
N TYR A 516 17.18 -17.41 -25.10
CA TYR A 516 15.77 -17.10 -25.14
C TYR A 516 15.54 -15.62 -24.91
N LEU A 517 14.61 -15.01 -25.66
CA LEU A 517 14.22 -13.61 -25.54
C LEU A 517 12.74 -13.53 -25.22
N TYR A 518 12.43 -12.94 -24.08
CA TYR A 518 11.07 -12.62 -23.71
C TYR A 518 10.69 -11.22 -24.19
N VAL A 519 9.54 -11.12 -24.87
CA VAL A 519 8.97 -9.87 -25.38
C VAL A 519 7.61 -9.65 -24.75
N ALA A 520 7.48 -8.65 -23.85
CA ALA A 520 6.21 -8.28 -23.23
C ALA A 520 5.20 -7.81 -24.30
N ASN A 521 3.90 -8.07 -24.08
CA ASN A 521 2.84 -7.69 -25.03
C ASN A 521 2.88 -6.21 -25.43
N GLY A 522 3.19 -5.32 -24.48
CA GLY A 522 3.32 -3.87 -24.74
C GLY A 522 4.53 -3.50 -25.61
N LYS A 523 5.51 -4.41 -25.76
CA LYS A 523 6.73 -4.19 -26.56
C LYS A 523 6.74 -4.96 -27.89
N ALA A 524 5.70 -5.73 -28.18
CA ALA A 524 5.61 -6.56 -29.39
C ALA A 524 5.76 -5.75 -30.70
N LYS A 525 5.23 -4.53 -30.77
CA LYS A 525 5.39 -3.65 -31.95
C LYS A 525 6.82 -3.19 -32.14
N PHE A 526 7.55 -2.90 -31.07
CA PHE A 526 8.97 -2.52 -31.12
C PHE A 526 9.83 -3.72 -31.53
N PHE A 527 9.53 -4.91 -31.00
CA PHE A 527 10.22 -6.13 -31.39
C PHE A 527 10.02 -6.43 -32.89
N ALA A 528 8.80 -6.33 -33.40
CA ALA A 528 8.50 -6.56 -34.83
C ALA A 528 9.22 -5.58 -35.77
N ALA A 529 9.53 -4.36 -35.29
CA ALA A 529 10.27 -3.35 -36.04
C ALA A 529 11.81 -3.46 -35.90
N TRP A 530 12.29 -4.32 -35.01
CA TRP A 530 13.71 -4.50 -34.76
C TRP A 530 14.38 -5.33 -35.86
N SER A 531 15.54 -4.89 -36.35
CA SER A 531 16.27 -5.51 -37.46
C SER A 531 16.65 -6.98 -37.19
N LEU A 532 16.93 -7.34 -35.94
CA LEU A 532 17.26 -8.73 -35.56
C LEU A 532 16.02 -9.61 -35.28
N ALA A 533 14.82 -9.07 -35.26
CA ALA A 533 13.60 -9.85 -34.97
C ALA A 533 13.46 -11.11 -35.86
N PRO A 534 13.81 -11.09 -37.18
CA PRO A 534 13.73 -12.27 -38.02
C PRO A 534 14.67 -13.42 -37.60
N ARG A 535 15.65 -13.17 -36.74
CA ARG A 535 16.57 -14.20 -36.20
C ARG A 535 16.04 -14.93 -34.98
N PHE A 536 14.79 -14.68 -34.63
CA PHE A 536 14.14 -15.27 -33.46
C PHE A 536 12.94 -16.10 -33.90
N GLU A 537 12.89 -17.34 -33.46
CA GLU A 537 11.74 -18.23 -33.63
C GLU A 537 10.85 -18.17 -32.39
N LYS A 538 9.53 -18.06 -32.61
CA LYS A 538 8.56 -18.11 -31.53
C LYS A 538 8.51 -19.50 -30.91
N VAL A 539 8.68 -19.57 -29.58
CA VAL A 539 8.58 -20.80 -28.80
C VAL A 539 7.18 -20.92 -28.19
N GLU A 540 6.79 -19.93 -27.37
CA GLU A 540 5.54 -19.98 -26.63
C GLU A 540 4.96 -18.57 -26.38
N SER A 541 3.66 -18.49 -26.13
CA SER A 541 2.99 -17.24 -25.70
C SER A 541 2.34 -17.44 -24.34
N THR A 542 2.67 -16.54 -23.40
CA THR A 542 2.04 -16.41 -22.09
C THR A 542 1.05 -15.25 -22.09
N LYS A 543 0.30 -15.06 -21.01
CA LYS A 543 -0.60 -13.89 -20.87
C LYS A 543 0.17 -12.56 -20.86
N ALA A 544 1.39 -12.54 -20.35
CA ALA A 544 2.20 -11.33 -20.21
C ALA A 544 3.04 -11.01 -21.47
N GLY A 545 3.38 -12.00 -22.31
CA GLY A 545 4.21 -11.80 -23.49
C GLY A 545 4.50 -13.07 -24.28
N THR A 546 5.50 -13.02 -25.13
CA THR A 546 5.92 -14.12 -26.00
C THR A 546 7.40 -14.43 -25.80
N ILE A 547 7.74 -15.71 -25.75
CA ILE A 547 9.09 -16.24 -25.64
C ILE A 547 9.57 -16.60 -27.04
N TYR A 548 10.76 -16.16 -27.39
CA TYR A 548 11.44 -16.46 -28.66
C TYR A 548 12.77 -17.13 -28.37
N ARG A 549 13.20 -18.01 -29.26
CA ARG A 549 14.55 -18.61 -29.27
C ARG A 549 15.38 -17.94 -30.35
N PHE A 550 16.60 -17.55 -30.03
CA PHE A 550 17.58 -17.07 -31.02
C PHE A 550 18.11 -18.22 -31.83
N VAL A 551 17.98 -18.15 -33.17
CA VAL A 551 18.39 -19.23 -34.12
C VAL A 551 19.74 -18.98 -34.79
N GLY A 552 20.45 -17.90 -34.39
CA GLY A 552 21.78 -17.60 -34.90
C GLY A 552 21.78 -16.97 -36.28
N THR A 553 22.96 -16.64 -36.76
CA THR A 553 23.17 -16.29 -38.16
C THR A 553 23.31 -17.61 -38.95
N SER A 554 22.32 -17.98 -39.77
CA SER A 554 22.66 -18.78 -40.95
C SER A 554 23.65 -17.92 -41.76
N ASP A 555 24.91 -18.25 -41.71
CA ASP A 555 25.87 -17.77 -42.69
C ASP A 555 25.36 -18.20 -44.08
N GLN A 556 24.78 -17.26 -44.82
CA GLN A 556 24.77 -17.26 -46.27
C GLN A 556 25.54 -16.04 -46.74
#